data_43747e8f97521cb57dcb7776d998e57d
#
_entry.id   43747e8f97521cb57dcb7776d998e57d
#
_cell.length_a   1.000
_cell.length_b   1.000
_cell.length_c   1.000
_cell.angle_alpha   90.00
_cell.angle_beta   90.00
_cell.angle_gamma   90.00
#
_symmetry.space_group_name_H-M   'P 1'
#
loop_
_entity.id
_entity.type
_entity.pdbx_description
1 polymer ?
#
loop_
_entity_poly.entity_id
_entity_poly.type
_entity_poly.pdbx_seq_one_letter_code
_entity_poly.pdbx_strand_id
1 'polypeptide(L)'
;MRNTYLVFIFAVLFLFLPLIQAGTVVTQVHATNTPVYKIVTGAVVISINGMIDSSTQEYVENAIRYAEETNSILIIELNTPGGFLDPAMNIVVDIDKATIPVVGFVVNKWAESAGTLILVSCHIAAMQPYTQIGSMQPIEYNPTTGSYRPVNESKIINPILKFLDEHAGSKGRNTTVLHKFVTENLNLGAKEALKYGVINLIANDLTDLLAKINGTTVNLTSGYVVRIDLHNLEAERYEPSPREAVVHVLSDPLLSGLLLSLGVMIVVFAVLSGHAAFLGLGALLVLLGLVGSGYSVNTTVLLLLMIGSVLLIIELYTPGFGLIGGTGIVMLTLGLILIPTSGNISISKSYANQLLYGIYALGIGIGAFFAFIIYKLVKIRRKPSFEWKLEGESGKAITDIEPGKVGFVLIGGEYWKATSSEPIRKGEEVVVTGHKGLLLIVHKK
;
A
#
# COMPACT_ATOMS: atom_id res chain seq x y z
N MET A 1 18.52 -12.84 -37.85
CA MET A 1 17.99 -11.93 -36.80
C MET A 1 17.22 -12.63 -35.67
N ARG A 2 17.48 -13.92 -35.38
CA ARG A 2 16.74 -14.70 -34.35
C ARG A 2 17.60 -15.10 -33.15
N ASN A 3 18.92 -14.82 -33.16
CA ASN A 3 19.83 -15.20 -32.07
C ASN A 3 20.31 -14.03 -31.17
N THR A 4 19.97 -12.78 -31.52
CA THR A 4 20.42 -11.60 -30.75
C THR A 4 19.53 -11.33 -29.54
N TYR A 5 18.28 -11.80 -29.53
CA TYR A 5 17.33 -11.58 -28.44
C TYR A 5 17.53 -12.52 -27.24
N LEU A 6 18.09 -13.72 -27.45
CA LEU A 6 18.40 -14.65 -26.36
C LEU A 6 19.57 -14.18 -25.50
N VAL A 7 20.54 -13.45 -26.07
CA VAL A 7 21.70 -12.93 -25.33
C VAL A 7 21.31 -11.78 -24.42
N PHE A 8 20.31 -10.95 -24.79
CA PHE A 8 19.85 -9.82 -23.97
C PHE A 8 19.04 -10.28 -22.75
N ILE A 9 18.24 -11.35 -22.87
CA ILE A 9 17.47 -11.92 -21.74
C ILE A 9 18.41 -12.57 -20.72
N PHE A 10 19.49 -13.22 -21.16
CA PHE A 10 20.48 -13.80 -20.24
C PHE A 10 21.34 -12.76 -19.54
N ALA A 11 21.63 -11.61 -20.16
CA ALA A 11 22.42 -10.54 -19.54
C ALA A 11 21.67 -9.84 -18.41
N VAL A 12 20.34 -9.73 -18.47
CA VAL A 12 19.51 -9.14 -17.40
C VAL A 12 19.37 -10.10 -16.21
N LEU A 13 19.40 -11.43 -16.44
CA LEU A 13 19.33 -12.42 -15.35
C LEU A 13 20.63 -12.56 -14.54
N PHE A 14 21.79 -12.17 -15.09
CA PHE A 14 23.10 -12.30 -14.41
C PHE A 14 23.45 -11.13 -13.49
N LEU A 15 22.66 -10.05 -13.49
CA LEU A 15 22.88 -8.87 -12.61
C LEU A 15 22.35 -9.05 -11.17
N PHE A 16 21.77 -10.21 -10.85
CA PHE A 16 21.18 -10.50 -9.53
C PHE A 16 21.78 -11.75 -8.83
N LEU A 17 23.11 -11.94 -8.92
CA LEU A 17 23.78 -12.91 -8.06
C LEU A 17 24.07 -12.29 -6.69
N PRO A 18 23.62 -12.91 -5.57
CA PRO A 18 23.91 -12.37 -4.24
C PRO A 18 25.38 -12.51 -3.89
N LEU A 19 25.98 -11.40 -3.42
CA LEU A 19 27.29 -11.38 -2.79
C LEU A 19 27.27 -12.28 -1.54
N ILE A 20 28.13 -13.28 -1.53
CA ILE A 20 28.40 -14.16 -0.40
C ILE A 20 28.98 -13.34 0.75
N GLN A 21 28.26 -13.25 1.87
CA GLN A 21 28.76 -12.63 3.10
C GLN A 21 29.81 -13.53 3.75
N ALA A 22 31.02 -13.02 3.89
CA ALA A 22 32.04 -13.63 4.73
C ALA A 22 31.66 -13.47 6.21
N GLY A 23 31.55 -14.61 6.91
CA GLY A 23 31.20 -14.65 8.32
C GLY A 23 32.27 -13.97 9.20
N THR A 24 31.86 -12.97 9.96
CA THR A 24 32.65 -12.39 11.05
C THR A 24 32.41 -13.20 12.32
N VAL A 25 33.50 -13.69 12.91
CA VAL A 25 33.50 -14.35 14.24
C VAL A 25 33.20 -13.28 15.29
N VAL A 26 32.04 -13.37 15.92
CA VAL A 26 31.68 -12.51 17.05
C VAL A 26 32.30 -13.09 18.33
N THR A 27 33.32 -12.42 18.84
CA THR A 27 33.82 -12.66 20.21
C THR A 27 32.78 -12.18 21.22
N GLN A 28 32.25 -13.08 22.04
CA GLN A 28 31.38 -12.72 23.16
C GLN A 28 32.16 -11.89 24.18
N VAL A 29 31.90 -10.60 24.22
CA VAL A 29 32.32 -9.75 25.33
C VAL A 29 31.29 -9.93 26.44
N HIS A 30 31.70 -10.47 27.61
CA HIS A 30 30.87 -10.46 28.80
C HIS A 30 30.71 -9.03 29.27
N ALA A 31 29.56 -8.41 28.94
CA ALA A 31 29.19 -7.10 29.43
C ALA A 31 28.87 -7.21 30.94
N THR A 32 29.59 -6.48 31.75
CA THR A 32 29.23 -6.23 33.15
C THR A 32 27.94 -5.43 33.16
N ASN A 33 26.85 -6.04 33.64
CA ASN A 33 25.48 -5.44 33.71
C ASN A 33 25.43 -4.31 34.77
N THR A 34 26.13 -3.19 34.55
CA THR A 34 25.83 -1.96 35.29
C THR A 34 24.68 -1.27 34.57
N PRO A 35 23.56 -0.98 35.25
CA PRO A 35 22.43 -0.29 34.61
C PRO A 35 22.86 1.07 34.06
N VAL A 36 22.50 1.34 32.80
CA VAL A 36 22.77 2.64 32.16
C VAL A 36 21.64 3.58 32.55
N TYR A 37 21.96 4.64 33.29
CA TYR A 37 21.00 5.67 33.68
C TYR A 37 20.81 6.69 32.57
N LYS A 38 19.56 7.00 32.24
CA LYS A 38 19.17 7.98 31.23
C LYS A 38 18.04 8.87 31.75
N ILE A 39 17.99 10.11 31.33
CA ILE A 39 16.86 11.03 31.57
C ILE A 39 16.25 11.35 30.21
N VAL A 40 14.93 11.27 30.10
CA VAL A 40 14.18 11.68 28.92
C VAL A 40 13.34 12.90 29.24
N THR A 41 13.32 13.89 28.34
CA THR A 41 12.76 15.22 28.60
C THR A 41 11.64 15.62 27.66
N GLY A 42 11.43 14.85 26.58
CA GLY A 42 10.36 15.04 25.60
C GLY A 42 9.35 13.91 25.61
N ALA A 43 8.24 14.12 24.93
CA ALA A 43 7.23 13.09 24.67
C ALA A 43 6.82 13.11 23.20
N VAL A 44 6.79 11.94 22.58
CA VAL A 44 6.27 11.69 21.23
C VAL A 44 5.02 10.83 21.35
N VAL A 45 3.97 11.15 20.58
CA VAL A 45 2.73 10.38 20.57
C VAL A 45 2.41 9.90 19.17
N ILE A 46 1.99 8.64 19.07
CA ILE A 46 1.41 8.01 17.88
C ILE A 46 0.03 7.47 18.21
N SER A 47 -0.81 7.31 17.18
CA SER A 47 -2.16 6.72 17.34
C SER A 47 -2.31 5.49 16.45
N ILE A 48 -2.66 4.36 17.07
CA ILE A 48 -3.07 3.14 16.39
C ILE A 48 -4.59 3.07 16.40
N ASN A 49 -5.20 3.39 15.26
CA ASN A 49 -6.64 3.31 15.04
C ASN A 49 -6.93 2.24 13.98
N GLY A 50 -7.82 1.29 14.27
CA GLY A 50 -8.16 0.20 13.34
C GLY A 50 -7.27 -1.03 13.50
N MET A 51 -7.04 -1.79 12.43
CA MET A 51 -6.34 -3.06 12.48
C MET A 51 -4.83 -2.89 12.68
N ILE A 52 -4.24 -3.81 13.47
CA ILE A 52 -2.79 -3.93 13.62
C ILE A 52 -2.26 -4.83 12.50
N ASP A 53 -1.44 -4.28 11.64
CA ASP A 53 -0.88 -4.88 10.44
C ASP A 53 0.63 -4.59 10.30
N SER A 54 1.23 -4.99 9.19
CA SER A 54 2.65 -4.76 8.93
C SER A 54 3.02 -3.28 8.81
N SER A 55 2.08 -2.41 8.39
CA SER A 55 2.32 -0.97 8.35
C SER A 55 2.30 -0.36 9.74
N THR A 56 1.41 -0.84 10.62
CA THR A 56 1.38 -0.49 12.03
C THR A 56 2.69 -0.85 12.72
N GLN A 57 3.23 -2.05 12.44
CA GLN A 57 4.54 -2.45 12.94
C GLN A 57 5.65 -1.48 12.49
N GLU A 58 5.74 -1.17 11.20
CA GLU A 58 6.73 -0.25 10.66
C GLU A 58 6.58 1.16 11.24
N TYR A 59 5.34 1.63 11.40
CA TYR A 59 5.03 2.92 12.01
C TYR A 59 5.51 3.01 13.46
N VAL A 60 5.28 1.96 14.28
CA VAL A 60 5.77 1.89 15.66
C VAL A 60 7.29 1.84 15.72
N GLU A 61 7.94 1.01 14.88
CA GLU A 61 9.40 0.93 14.79
C GLU A 61 10.03 2.29 14.45
N ASN A 62 9.46 3.00 13.46
CA ASN A 62 9.91 4.33 13.06
C ASN A 62 9.70 5.37 14.20
N ALA A 63 8.58 5.29 14.90
CA ALA A 63 8.26 6.16 16.02
C ALA A 63 9.18 5.91 17.24
N ILE A 64 9.51 4.65 17.55
CA ILE A 64 10.50 4.32 18.59
C ILE A 64 11.85 4.97 18.26
N ARG A 65 12.33 4.80 17.03
CA ARG A 65 13.59 5.38 16.57
C ARG A 65 13.57 6.91 16.66
N TYR A 66 12.49 7.54 16.22
CA TYR A 66 12.33 9.00 16.30
C TYR A 66 12.34 9.48 17.75
N ALA A 67 11.63 8.79 18.66
CA ALA A 67 11.62 9.13 20.08
C ALA A 67 13.00 8.93 20.74
N GLU A 68 13.77 7.90 20.33
CA GLU A 68 15.16 7.68 20.78
C GLU A 68 16.08 8.83 20.35
N GLU A 69 15.98 9.26 19.07
CA GLU A 69 16.77 10.36 18.50
C GLU A 69 16.45 11.73 19.16
N THR A 70 15.18 11.93 19.54
CA THR A 70 14.71 13.18 20.18
C THR A 70 14.78 13.13 21.71
N ASN A 71 15.33 12.06 22.29
CA ASN A 71 15.41 11.84 23.73
C ASN A 71 14.05 11.97 24.42
N SER A 72 13.01 11.37 23.84
CA SER A 72 11.62 11.45 24.27
C SER A 72 11.11 10.08 24.72
N ILE A 73 10.04 10.05 25.54
CA ILE A 73 9.21 8.86 25.70
C ILE A 73 8.36 8.68 24.45
N LEU A 74 7.98 7.43 24.14
CA LEU A 74 6.96 7.15 23.13
C LEU A 74 5.65 6.78 23.80
N ILE A 75 4.56 7.46 23.42
CA ILE A 75 3.19 7.13 23.82
C ILE A 75 2.47 6.54 22.62
N ILE A 76 1.91 5.34 22.81
CA ILE A 76 1.09 4.65 21.80
C ILE A 76 -0.37 4.74 22.24
N GLU A 77 -1.13 5.65 21.65
CA GLU A 77 -2.59 5.69 21.79
C GLU A 77 -3.21 4.51 21.05
N LEU A 78 -3.97 3.67 21.76
CA LEU A 78 -4.57 2.46 21.25
C LEU A 78 -6.10 2.60 21.21
N ASN A 79 -6.67 2.49 19.99
CA ASN A 79 -8.11 2.37 19.74
C ASN A 79 -8.34 1.34 18.62
N THR A 80 -8.23 0.05 18.96
CA THR A 80 -8.10 -1.03 17.97
C THR A 80 -8.88 -2.27 18.36
N PRO A 81 -9.56 -2.94 17.41
CA PRO A 81 -10.14 -4.26 17.63
C PRO A 81 -9.08 -5.39 17.62
N GLY A 82 -7.80 -5.06 17.40
CA GLY A 82 -6.72 -6.03 17.23
C GLY A 82 -6.22 -6.10 15.79
N GLY A 83 -5.69 -7.24 15.39
CA GLY A 83 -5.13 -7.44 14.06
C GLY A 83 -4.29 -8.70 13.95
N PHE A 84 -3.28 -8.67 13.07
CA PHE A 84 -2.41 -9.81 12.84
C PHE A 84 -1.44 -10.06 14.00
N LEU A 85 -1.29 -11.34 14.37
CA LEU A 85 -0.47 -11.75 15.50
C LEU A 85 1.01 -11.43 15.29
N ASP A 86 1.58 -11.78 14.12
CA ASP A 86 3.00 -11.59 13.84
C ASP A 86 3.43 -10.11 13.90
N PRO A 87 2.73 -9.13 13.27
CA PRO A 87 3.02 -7.72 13.47
C PRO A 87 2.97 -7.28 14.94
N ALA A 88 1.96 -7.73 15.69
CA ALA A 88 1.84 -7.39 17.10
C ALA A 88 3.00 -7.94 17.96
N MET A 89 3.41 -9.19 17.72
CA MET A 89 4.56 -9.78 18.40
C MET A 89 5.88 -9.06 18.06
N ASN A 90 6.05 -8.65 16.80
CA ASN A 90 7.21 -7.86 16.39
C ASN A 90 7.23 -6.48 17.07
N ILE A 91 6.09 -5.79 17.17
CA ILE A 91 5.96 -4.53 17.92
C ILE A 91 6.41 -4.73 19.39
N VAL A 92 6.00 -5.81 20.03
CA VAL A 92 6.40 -6.13 21.40
C VAL A 92 7.92 -6.33 21.50
N VAL A 93 8.52 -7.03 20.55
CA VAL A 93 9.99 -7.22 20.50
C VAL A 93 10.71 -5.87 20.31
N ASP A 94 10.17 -4.96 19.51
CA ASP A 94 10.76 -3.64 19.31
C ASP A 94 10.61 -2.75 20.56
N ILE A 95 9.48 -2.85 21.27
CA ILE A 95 9.28 -2.21 22.59
C ILE A 95 10.33 -2.70 23.59
N ASP A 96 10.62 -4.00 23.62
CA ASP A 96 11.60 -4.56 24.55
C ASP A 96 13.05 -4.13 24.26
N LYS A 97 13.37 -3.87 22.99
CA LYS A 97 14.68 -3.35 22.56
C LYS A 97 14.84 -1.85 22.78
N ALA A 98 13.74 -1.12 22.93
CA ALA A 98 13.76 0.35 23.02
C ALA A 98 14.64 0.83 24.18
N THR A 99 15.40 1.91 23.96
CA THR A 99 16.25 2.57 24.95
C THR A 99 15.56 3.76 25.62
N ILE A 100 14.26 3.90 25.37
CA ILE A 100 13.38 4.91 25.96
C ILE A 100 12.10 4.23 26.49
N PRO A 101 11.40 4.84 27.46
CA PRO A 101 10.11 4.35 27.92
C PRO A 101 9.06 4.37 26.79
N VAL A 102 8.40 3.25 26.57
CA VAL A 102 7.23 3.12 25.72
C VAL A 102 6.00 2.97 26.60
N VAL A 103 5.02 3.83 26.41
CA VAL A 103 3.78 3.92 27.17
C VAL A 103 2.61 3.53 26.27
N GLY A 104 1.89 2.49 26.63
CA GLY A 104 0.62 2.16 25.97
C GLY A 104 -0.53 2.88 26.66
N PHE A 105 -1.40 3.52 25.89
CA PHE A 105 -2.54 4.25 26.41
C PHE A 105 -3.82 3.95 25.63
N VAL A 106 -4.74 3.21 26.26
CA VAL A 106 -6.04 2.90 25.61
C VAL A 106 -6.94 4.11 25.68
N VAL A 107 -7.38 4.56 24.51
CA VAL A 107 -8.22 5.77 24.34
C VAL A 107 -9.53 5.42 23.64
N ASN A 108 -10.50 6.31 23.78
CA ASN A 108 -11.80 6.27 23.11
C ASN A 108 -12.65 5.05 23.49
N LYS A 109 -12.31 3.84 23.03
CA LYS A 109 -13.19 2.69 23.14
C LYS A 109 -12.48 1.44 23.69
N TRP A 110 -11.50 0.92 23.00
CA TRP A 110 -10.89 -0.38 23.33
C TRP A 110 -9.48 -0.57 22.76
N ALA A 111 -8.77 -1.54 23.33
CA ALA A 111 -7.61 -2.17 22.72
C ALA A 111 -7.77 -3.70 22.90
N GLU A 112 -8.40 -4.37 21.92
CA GLU A 112 -8.69 -5.80 22.00
C GLU A 112 -7.64 -6.63 21.27
N SER A 113 -7.56 -7.94 21.61
CA SER A 113 -6.72 -8.93 20.92
C SER A 113 -5.25 -8.47 20.82
N ALA A 114 -4.71 -8.30 19.62
CA ALA A 114 -3.35 -7.80 19.39
C ALA A 114 -3.09 -6.43 20.06
N GLY A 115 -4.11 -5.58 20.18
CA GLY A 115 -4.02 -4.30 20.91
C GLY A 115 -3.78 -4.49 22.41
N THR A 116 -4.44 -5.47 23.03
CA THR A 116 -4.16 -5.85 24.43
C THR A 116 -2.72 -6.37 24.57
N LEU A 117 -2.25 -7.22 23.66
CA LEU A 117 -0.89 -7.75 23.67
C LEU A 117 0.14 -6.62 23.68
N ILE A 118 -0.01 -5.63 22.81
CA ILE A 118 0.88 -4.45 22.76
C ILE A 118 0.80 -3.67 24.07
N LEU A 119 -0.41 -3.35 24.55
CA LEU A 119 -0.61 -2.57 25.77
C LEU A 119 0.11 -3.19 26.95
N VAL A 120 -0.13 -4.49 27.24
CA VAL A 120 0.41 -5.15 28.43
C VAL A 120 1.93 -5.36 28.35
N SER A 121 2.46 -5.34 27.13
CA SER A 121 3.90 -5.43 26.85
C SER A 121 4.62 -4.07 26.85
N CYS A 122 3.90 -2.93 26.93
CA CYS A 122 4.53 -1.64 27.12
C CYS A 122 5.15 -1.51 28.53
N HIS A 123 6.18 -0.68 28.66
CA HIS A 123 6.84 -0.41 29.95
C HIS A 123 5.86 0.20 30.96
N ILE A 124 4.99 1.12 30.49
CA ILE A 124 3.86 1.63 31.25
C ILE A 124 2.59 1.35 30.45
N ALA A 125 1.58 0.77 31.08
CA ALA A 125 0.27 0.52 30.51
C ALA A 125 -0.76 1.39 31.21
N ALA A 126 -1.52 2.17 30.46
CA ALA A 126 -2.55 3.08 30.95
C ALA A 126 -3.85 2.92 30.14
N MET A 127 -4.96 3.24 30.76
CA MET A 127 -6.28 3.23 30.11
C MET A 127 -7.05 4.49 30.48
N GLN A 128 -7.86 4.99 29.53
CA GLN A 128 -8.92 5.96 29.85
C GLN A 128 -10.05 5.28 30.65
N PRO A 129 -10.77 6.04 31.49
CA PRO A 129 -12.03 5.55 32.05
C PRO A 129 -12.98 5.06 30.96
N TYR A 130 -13.74 3.98 31.27
CA TYR A 130 -14.74 3.39 30.36
C TYR A 130 -14.19 2.72 29.09
N THR A 131 -12.89 2.54 28.96
CA THR A 131 -12.28 1.72 27.91
C THR A 131 -12.16 0.26 28.38
N GLN A 132 -11.97 -0.65 27.43
CA GLN A 132 -11.81 -2.08 27.71
C GLN A 132 -10.63 -2.71 26.97
N ILE A 133 -10.15 -3.83 27.53
CA ILE A 133 -9.09 -4.66 26.99
C ILE A 133 -9.45 -6.13 27.13
N GLY A 134 -8.82 -7.00 26.35
CA GLY A 134 -9.02 -8.46 26.41
C GLY A 134 -9.19 -9.10 25.05
N SER A 135 -10.06 -10.12 24.97
CA SER A 135 -10.43 -10.82 23.72
C SER A 135 -9.23 -11.30 22.91
N MET A 136 -8.26 -11.96 23.56
CA MET A 136 -6.99 -12.36 22.92
C MET A 136 -7.00 -13.80 22.37
N GLN A 137 -8.14 -14.49 22.36
CA GLN A 137 -8.23 -15.81 21.75
C GLN A 137 -7.92 -15.71 20.26
N PRO A 138 -6.92 -16.46 19.74
CA PRO A 138 -6.60 -16.42 18.31
C PRO A 138 -7.78 -16.90 17.45
N ILE A 139 -7.95 -16.27 16.30
CA ILE A 139 -8.97 -16.65 15.31
C ILE A 139 -8.28 -16.90 13.97
N GLU A 140 -8.79 -17.87 13.24
CA GLU A 140 -8.46 -18.08 11.84
C GLU A 140 -9.49 -17.34 10.98
N TYR A 141 -9.04 -16.40 10.18
CA TYR A 141 -9.87 -15.65 9.25
C TYR A 141 -9.77 -16.23 7.85
N ASN A 142 -10.90 -16.53 7.22
CA ASN A 142 -10.97 -16.93 5.83
C ASN A 142 -11.38 -15.72 4.97
N PRO A 143 -10.47 -15.10 4.21
CA PRO A 143 -10.77 -13.90 3.44
C PRO A 143 -11.74 -14.15 2.27
N THR A 144 -11.87 -15.41 1.80
CA THR A 144 -12.78 -15.76 0.70
C THR A 144 -14.23 -15.81 1.14
N THR A 145 -14.48 -16.26 2.37
CA THR A 145 -15.85 -16.43 2.92
C THR A 145 -16.22 -15.38 3.94
N GLY A 146 -15.24 -14.59 4.43
CA GLY A 146 -15.43 -13.64 5.53
C GLY A 146 -15.70 -14.32 6.88
N SER A 147 -15.49 -15.63 7.02
CA SER A 147 -15.78 -16.38 8.23
C SER A 147 -14.60 -16.40 9.20
N TYR A 148 -14.90 -16.43 10.49
CA TYR A 148 -13.93 -16.55 11.58
C TYR A 148 -14.12 -17.87 12.31
N ARG A 149 -13.00 -18.51 12.68
CA ARG A 149 -12.99 -19.72 13.50
C ARG A 149 -12.04 -19.53 14.69
N PRO A 150 -12.48 -19.71 15.95
CA PRO A 150 -11.59 -19.72 17.11
C PRO A 150 -10.57 -20.85 17.00
N VAL A 151 -9.31 -20.55 17.35
CA VAL A 151 -8.23 -21.52 17.40
C VAL A 151 -8.04 -21.95 18.83
N ASN A 152 -8.12 -23.28 19.08
CA ASN A 152 -7.97 -23.88 20.42
C ASN A 152 -6.81 -24.88 20.49
N GLU A 153 -6.06 -25.06 19.40
CA GLU A 153 -4.96 -25.99 19.33
C GLU A 153 -3.82 -25.55 20.24
N SER A 154 -3.44 -26.43 21.18
CA SER A 154 -2.36 -26.17 22.16
C SER A 154 -1.03 -25.78 21.51
N LYS A 155 -0.77 -26.26 20.29
CA LYS A 155 0.42 -25.89 19.50
C LYS A 155 0.47 -24.41 19.15
N ILE A 156 -0.69 -23.73 19.04
CA ILE A 156 -0.81 -22.30 18.75
C ILE A 156 -0.96 -21.50 20.05
N ILE A 157 -1.77 -21.98 20.99
CA ILE A 157 -2.05 -21.29 22.25
C ILE A 157 -0.82 -21.21 23.15
N ASN A 158 -0.11 -22.34 23.39
CA ASN A 158 1.00 -22.38 24.34
C ASN A 158 2.15 -21.41 23.99
N PRO A 159 2.60 -21.25 22.75
CA PRO A 159 3.59 -20.24 22.40
C PRO A 159 3.14 -18.82 22.74
N ILE A 160 1.86 -18.47 22.56
CA ILE A 160 1.31 -17.15 22.89
C ILE A 160 1.32 -16.91 24.40
N LEU A 161 0.91 -17.91 25.19
CA LEU A 161 0.97 -17.83 26.65
C LEU A 161 2.41 -17.63 27.14
N LYS A 162 3.36 -18.41 26.58
CA LYS A 162 4.78 -18.26 26.93
C LYS A 162 5.32 -16.89 26.54
N PHE A 163 4.93 -16.36 25.37
CA PHE A 163 5.30 -15.02 24.93
C PHE A 163 4.79 -13.94 25.91
N LEU A 164 3.53 -14.05 26.37
CA LEU A 164 2.97 -13.16 27.38
C LEU A 164 3.73 -13.21 28.71
N ASP A 165 4.09 -14.42 29.17
CA ASP A 165 4.86 -14.60 30.41
C ASP A 165 6.21 -13.90 30.33
N GLU A 166 6.92 -14.02 29.21
CA GLU A 166 8.25 -13.43 29.03
C GLU A 166 8.18 -11.91 28.88
N HIS A 167 7.28 -11.41 28.01
CA HIS A 167 7.27 -9.99 27.63
C HIS A 167 6.43 -9.11 28.57
N ALA A 168 5.23 -9.51 28.95
CA ALA A 168 4.38 -8.76 29.86
C ALA A 168 4.70 -9.08 31.33
N GLY A 169 4.99 -10.35 31.64
CA GLY A 169 5.39 -10.78 32.98
C GLY A 169 6.65 -10.09 33.48
N SER A 170 7.65 -9.88 32.65
CA SER A 170 8.89 -9.12 32.98
C SER A 170 8.60 -7.67 33.42
N LYS A 171 7.45 -7.10 33.03
CA LYS A 171 6.98 -5.76 33.40
C LYS A 171 6.03 -5.77 34.61
N GLY A 172 5.95 -6.92 35.32
CA GLY A 172 5.15 -7.09 36.53
C GLY A 172 3.65 -7.23 36.29
N ARG A 173 3.21 -7.59 35.07
CA ARG A 173 1.80 -7.85 34.78
C ARG A 173 1.35 -9.18 35.40
N ASN A 174 0.10 -9.26 35.79
CA ASN A 174 -0.52 -10.48 36.32
C ASN A 174 -0.77 -11.50 35.19
N THR A 175 0.18 -12.40 34.97
CA THR A 175 0.15 -13.40 33.89
C THR A 175 -1.03 -14.35 34.01
N THR A 176 -1.49 -14.67 35.23
CA THR A 176 -2.68 -15.52 35.43
C THR A 176 -3.93 -14.87 34.78
N VAL A 177 -4.07 -13.57 34.88
CA VAL A 177 -5.19 -12.83 34.23
C VAL A 177 -4.93 -12.73 32.72
N LEU A 178 -3.69 -12.49 32.29
CA LEU A 178 -3.33 -12.44 30.87
C LEU A 178 -3.64 -13.77 30.14
N HIS A 179 -3.38 -14.91 30.81
CA HIS A 179 -3.73 -16.22 30.24
C HIS A 179 -5.23 -16.35 29.98
N LYS A 180 -6.08 -15.80 30.85
CA LYS A 180 -7.55 -15.84 30.67
C LYS A 180 -8.04 -15.00 29.49
N PHE A 181 -7.29 -13.95 29.09
CA PHE A 181 -7.62 -13.23 27.86
C PHE A 181 -7.50 -14.13 26.63
N VAL A 182 -6.52 -15.06 26.63
CA VAL A 182 -6.27 -16.00 25.52
C VAL A 182 -7.16 -17.22 25.61
N THR A 183 -7.33 -17.82 26.81
CA THR A 183 -7.97 -19.14 26.99
C THR A 183 -9.48 -19.04 27.24
N GLU A 184 -9.94 -17.97 27.89
CA GLU A 184 -11.33 -17.76 28.28
C GLU A 184 -11.97 -16.55 27.56
N ASN A 185 -11.20 -15.89 26.71
CA ASN A 185 -11.60 -14.66 25.99
C ASN A 185 -12.11 -13.55 26.96
N LEU A 186 -11.48 -13.46 28.14
CA LEU A 186 -11.83 -12.48 29.19
C LEU A 186 -11.71 -11.06 28.65
N ASN A 187 -12.59 -10.18 29.16
CA ASN A 187 -12.50 -8.73 28.93
C ASN A 187 -12.55 -8.00 30.26
N LEU A 188 -11.77 -6.91 30.39
CA LEU A 188 -11.71 -6.08 31.56
C LEU A 188 -11.88 -4.61 31.21
N GLY A 189 -12.67 -3.89 32.02
CA GLY A 189 -12.69 -2.44 32.02
C GLY A 189 -11.48 -1.85 32.77
N ALA A 190 -11.21 -0.55 32.60
CA ALA A 190 -10.04 0.12 33.15
C ALA A 190 -9.85 -0.09 34.68
N LYS A 191 -10.96 -0.01 35.46
CA LYS A 191 -10.89 -0.20 36.93
C LYS A 191 -10.51 -1.63 37.33
N GLU A 192 -11.02 -2.64 36.59
CA GLU A 192 -10.71 -4.04 36.84
C GLU A 192 -9.26 -4.36 36.40
N ALA A 193 -8.85 -3.84 35.23
CA ALA A 193 -7.50 -4.01 34.74
C ALA A 193 -6.43 -3.44 35.71
N LEU A 194 -6.73 -2.29 36.31
CA LEU A 194 -5.86 -1.72 37.38
C LEU A 194 -5.89 -2.58 38.64
N LYS A 195 -7.09 -2.98 39.11
CA LYS A 195 -7.25 -3.81 40.30
C LYS A 195 -6.55 -5.14 40.20
N TYR A 196 -6.55 -5.76 39.03
CA TYR A 196 -5.92 -7.06 38.81
C TYR A 196 -4.43 -6.97 38.41
N GLY A 197 -3.85 -5.78 38.38
CA GLY A 197 -2.43 -5.58 38.06
C GLY A 197 -2.08 -5.85 36.59
N VAL A 198 -3.03 -5.61 35.69
CA VAL A 198 -2.84 -5.72 34.25
C VAL A 198 -2.29 -4.40 33.67
N ILE A 199 -2.71 -3.27 34.24
CA ILE A 199 -2.22 -1.93 33.88
C ILE A 199 -1.64 -1.21 35.08
N ASN A 200 -0.86 -0.13 34.84
CA ASN A 200 -0.20 0.65 35.91
C ASN A 200 -1.10 1.76 36.45
N LEU A 201 -1.88 2.42 35.58
CA LEU A 201 -2.65 3.59 35.97
C LEU A 201 -3.85 3.83 35.03
N ILE A 202 -4.78 4.68 35.50
CA ILE A 202 -5.88 5.22 34.72
C ILE A 202 -5.62 6.72 34.54
N ALA A 203 -5.77 7.23 33.31
CA ALA A 203 -5.65 8.66 32.99
C ALA A 203 -6.85 9.12 32.15
N ASN A 204 -7.30 10.35 32.38
CA ASN A 204 -8.48 10.87 31.67
C ASN A 204 -8.19 11.28 30.23
N ASP A 205 -6.99 11.80 30.00
CA ASP A 205 -6.49 12.25 28.70
C ASP A 205 -4.96 12.20 28.67
N LEU A 206 -4.37 12.62 27.54
CA LEU A 206 -2.93 12.62 27.33
C LEU A 206 -2.20 13.52 28.34
N THR A 207 -2.76 14.68 28.68
CA THR A 207 -2.15 15.63 29.64
C THR A 207 -2.14 15.04 31.05
N ASP A 208 -3.24 14.42 31.49
CA ASP A 208 -3.34 13.70 32.77
C ASP A 208 -2.37 12.51 32.83
N LEU A 209 -2.20 11.78 31.70
CA LEU A 209 -1.22 10.71 31.59
C LEU A 209 0.20 11.25 31.79
N LEU A 210 0.60 12.29 31.04
CA LEU A 210 1.92 12.89 31.13
C LEU A 210 2.21 13.40 32.54
N ALA A 211 1.23 14.08 33.19
CA ALA A 211 1.37 14.54 34.57
C ALA A 211 1.61 13.39 35.57
N LYS A 212 0.94 12.26 35.40
CA LYS A 212 1.04 11.09 36.29
C LYS A 212 2.34 10.32 36.13
N ILE A 213 2.91 10.27 34.92
CA ILE A 213 4.17 9.56 34.67
C ILE A 213 5.41 10.43 34.83
N ASN A 214 5.25 11.78 34.86
CA ASN A 214 6.36 12.71 35.05
C ASN A 214 7.02 12.50 36.42
N GLY A 215 8.34 12.53 36.47
CA GLY A 215 9.14 12.27 37.67
C GLY A 215 9.32 10.80 38.03
N THR A 216 8.67 9.86 37.31
CA THR A 216 8.81 8.43 37.58
C THR A 216 10.09 7.87 36.95
N THR A 217 10.56 6.72 37.50
CA THR A 217 11.70 6.00 36.96
C THR A 217 11.21 4.63 36.47
N VAL A 218 11.63 4.26 35.27
CA VAL A 218 11.22 3.04 34.58
C VAL A 218 12.46 2.18 34.30
N ASN A 219 12.40 0.91 34.67
CA ASN A 219 13.40 -0.08 34.29
C ASN A 219 12.98 -0.68 32.94
N LEU A 220 13.81 -0.50 31.91
CA LEU A 220 13.54 -1.02 30.59
C LEU A 220 14.07 -2.46 30.45
N THR A 221 13.40 -3.26 29.61
CA THR A 221 13.83 -4.62 29.28
C THR A 221 15.22 -4.63 28.61
N SER A 222 15.56 -3.57 27.89
CA SER A 222 16.88 -3.33 27.27
C SER A 222 18.02 -3.07 28.27
N GLY A 223 17.74 -3.03 29.58
CA GLY A 223 18.74 -2.83 30.65
C GLY A 223 18.99 -1.36 31.04
N TYR A 224 18.27 -0.41 30.44
CA TYR A 224 18.32 0.99 30.85
C TYR A 224 17.42 1.26 32.05
N VAL A 225 17.85 2.19 32.91
CA VAL A 225 17.04 2.79 33.98
C VAL A 225 16.78 4.22 33.58
N VAL A 226 15.54 4.54 33.21
CA VAL A 226 15.21 5.83 32.63
C VAL A 226 14.29 6.62 33.55
N ARG A 227 14.70 7.85 33.90
CA ARG A 227 13.86 8.82 34.57
C ARG A 227 13.14 9.69 33.56
N ILE A 228 11.83 9.77 33.69
CA ILE A 228 10.97 10.67 32.91
C ILE A 228 10.96 12.02 33.59
N ASP A 229 11.45 13.08 32.93
CA ASP A 229 11.54 14.45 33.47
C ASP A 229 11.13 15.43 32.36
N LEU A 230 9.82 15.50 32.13
CA LEU A 230 9.25 16.25 31.00
C LEU A 230 9.30 17.76 31.30
N HIS A 231 9.86 18.52 30.35
CA HIS A 231 9.94 19.99 30.48
C HIS A 231 8.57 20.67 30.32
N ASN A 232 7.68 20.04 29.53
CA ASN A 232 6.28 20.45 29.38
C ASN A 232 5.40 19.21 29.33
N LEU A 233 4.09 19.37 29.56
CA LEU A 233 3.11 18.29 29.47
C LEU A 233 2.43 18.27 28.10
N GLU A 234 3.25 18.39 27.04
CA GLU A 234 2.84 18.30 25.64
C GLU A 234 3.64 17.18 24.95
N ALA A 235 2.99 16.52 24.01
CA ALA A 235 3.63 15.50 23.20
C ALA A 235 3.60 15.89 21.73
N GLU A 236 4.74 15.72 21.05
CA GLU A 236 4.83 15.88 19.62
C GLU A 236 4.16 14.69 18.91
N ARG A 237 3.22 14.98 18.00
CA ARG A 237 2.56 13.94 17.23
C ARG A 237 3.43 13.53 16.05
N TYR A 238 3.76 12.23 16.00
CA TYR A 238 4.46 11.61 14.87
C TYR A 238 3.44 10.97 13.93
N GLU A 239 3.38 11.41 12.68
CA GLU A 239 2.40 10.95 11.70
C GLU A 239 2.96 9.81 10.83
N PRO A 240 2.10 8.88 10.37
CA PRO A 240 2.54 7.80 9.50
C PRO A 240 3.01 8.30 8.12
N SER A 241 3.98 7.62 7.54
CA SER A 241 4.44 7.89 6.17
C SER A 241 3.35 7.56 5.13
N PRO A 242 3.44 8.11 3.90
CA PRO A 242 2.50 7.76 2.83
C PRO A 242 2.44 6.25 2.54
N ARG A 243 3.55 5.54 2.69
CA ARG A 243 3.60 4.09 2.55
C ARG A 243 2.76 3.39 3.61
N GLU A 244 2.98 3.72 4.87
CA GLU A 244 2.25 3.16 6.01
C GLU A 244 0.75 3.44 5.87
N ALA A 245 0.38 4.66 5.48
CA ALA A 245 -1.02 5.03 5.26
C ALA A 245 -1.69 4.19 4.15
N VAL A 246 -1.01 3.97 3.00
CA VAL A 246 -1.55 3.16 1.90
C VAL A 246 -1.71 1.70 2.34
N VAL A 247 -0.70 1.11 2.99
CA VAL A 247 -0.78 -0.29 3.45
C VAL A 247 -1.88 -0.44 4.50
N HIS A 248 -2.02 0.50 5.42
CA HIS A 248 -3.08 0.49 6.44
C HIS A 248 -4.49 0.50 5.83
N VAL A 249 -4.73 1.35 4.81
CA VAL A 249 -6.02 1.36 4.08
C VAL A 249 -6.27 0.03 3.38
N LEU A 250 -5.26 -0.55 2.74
CA LEU A 250 -5.39 -1.85 2.08
C LEU A 250 -5.66 -3.00 3.07
N SER A 251 -5.21 -2.87 4.32
CA SER A 251 -5.36 -3.89 5.37
C SER A 251 -6.79 -3.98 5.94
N ASP A 252 -7.71 -3.09 5.53
CA ASP A 252 -9.13 -3.26 5.83
C ASP A 252 -9.65 -4.60 5.25
N PRO A 253 -10.24 -5.50 6.08
CA PRO A 253 -10.62 -6.84 5.63
C PRO A 253 -11.68 -6.85 4.53
N LEU A 254 -12.59 -5.85 4.53
CA LEU A 254 -13.61 -5.73 3.50
C LEU A 254 -12.96 -5.30 2.17
N LEU A 255 -12.10 -4.29 2.23
CA LEU A 255 -11.40 -3.78 1.04
C LEU A 255 -10.48 -4.83 0.45
N SER A 256 -9.64 -5.49 1.26
CA SER A 256 -8.72 -6.53 0.79
C SER A 256 -9.45 -7.73 0.19
N GLY A 257 -10.56 -8.17 0.81
CA GLY A 257 -11.41 -9.23 0.29
C GLY A 257 -12.08 -8.87 -1.04
N LEU A 258 -12.57 -7.63 -1.19
CA LEU A 258 -13.13 -7.13 -2.45
C LEU A 258 -12.06 -7.05 -3.54
N LEU A 259 -10.88 -6.54 -3.25
CA LEU A 259 -9.76 -6.46 -4.20
C LEU A 259 -9.36 -7.85 -4.69
N LEU A 260 -9.22 -8.83 -3.78
CA LEU A 260 -8.89 -10.21 -4.14
C LEU A 260 -9.98 -10.83 -5.03
N SER A 261 -11.25 -10.77 -4.62
CA SER A 261 -12.34 -11.42 -5.34
C SER A 261 -12.56 -10.80 -6.73
N LEU A 262 -12.57 -9.47 -6.83
CA LEU A 262 -12.67 -8.76 -8.11
C LEU A 262 -11.45 -9.02 -8.99
N GLY A 263 -10.25 -9.01 -8.41
CA GLY A 263 -9.02 -9.29 -9.13
C GLY A 263 -9.01 -10.68 -9.76
N VAL A 264 -9.35 -11.71 -8.99
CA VAL A 264 -9.48 -13.10 -9.48
C VAL A 264 -10.55 -13.19 -10.56
N MET A 265 -11.72 -12.58 -10.36
CA MET A 265 -12.80 -12.58 -11.35
C MET A 265 -12.36 -11.94 -12.67
N ILE A 266 -11.64 -10.81 -12.62
CA ILE A 266 -11.12 -10.13 -13.81
C ILE A 266 -10.06 -10.97 -14.51
N VAL A 267 -9.16 -11.67 -13.78
CA VAL A 267 -8.18 -12.60 -14.37
C VAL A 267 -8.88 -13.73 -15.08
N VAL A 268 -9.86 -14.37 -14.45
CA VAL A 268 -10.65 -15.47 -15.05
C VAL A 268 -11.38 -14.98 -16.30
N PHE A 269 -12.04 -13.81 -16.23
CA PHE A 269 -12.70 -13.21 -17.38
C PHE A 269 -11.72 -12.94 -18.54
N ALA A 270 -10.55 -12.38 -18.24
CA ALA A 270 -9.51 -12.09 -19.23
C ALA A 270 -9.03 -13.34 -19.96
N VAL A 271 -8.81 -14.44 -19.22
CA VAL A 271 -8.40 -15.72 -19.78
C VAL A 271 -9.50 -16.33 -20.66
N LEU A 272 -10.75 -16.38 -20.15
CA LEU A 272 -11.87 -17.01 -20.88
C LEU A 272 -12.28 -16.21 -22.12
N SER A 273 -12.21 -14.88 -22.08
CA SER A 273 -12.59 -13.99 -23.19
C SER A 273 -11.47 -13.72 -24.17
N GLY A 274 -10.22 -14.13 -23.87
CA GLY A 274 -9.04 -13.83 -24.69
C GLY A 274 -8.60 -12.35 -24.66
N HIS A 275 -9.18 -11.54 -23.75
CA HIS A 275 -8.84 -10.11 -23.61
C HIS A 275 -7.66 -9.89 -22.66
N ALA A 276 -6.45 -10.18 -23.14
CA ALA A 276 -5.22 -10.10 -22.33
C ALA A 276 -4.99 -8.73 -21.64
N ALA A 277 -5.58 -7.65 -22.15
CA ALA A 277 -5.49 -6.31 -21.55
C ALA A 277 -6.02 -6.24 -20.10
N PHE A 278 -6.99 -7.10 -19.76
CA PHE A 278 -7.55 -7.14 -18.40
C PHE A 278 -6.69 -7.95 -17.42
N LEU A 279 -5.73 -8.78 -17.90
CA LEU A 279 -4.84 -9.56 -17.02
C LEU A 279 -4.02 -8.66 -16.09
N GLY A 280 -3.49 -7.55 -16.62
CA GLY A 280 -2.73 -6.59 -15.83
C GLY A 280 -3.57 -5.96 -14.71
N LEU A 281 -4.80 -5.53 -15.03
CA LEU A 281 -5.72 -4.97 -14.04
C LEU A 281 -6.11 -6.00 -12.98
N GLY A 282 -6.41 -7.23 -13.38
CA GLY A 282 -6.72 -8.31 -12.45
C GLY A 282 -5.53 -8.64 -11.53
N ALA A 283 -4.32 -8.72 -12.10
CA ALA A 283 -3.09 -8.93 -11.32
C ALA A 283 -2.82 -7.80 -10.31
N LEU A 284 -3.03 -6.54 -10.71
CA LEU A 284 -2.91 -5.39 -9.79
C LEU A 284 -3.84 -5.55 -8.58
N LEU A 285 -5.13 -5.80 -8.82
CA LEU A 285 -6.11 -5.94 -7.75
C LEU A 285 -5.81 -7.13 -6.83
N VAL A 286 -5.37 -8.27 -7.38
CA VAL A 286 -4.94 -9.43 -6.59
C VAL A 286 -3.73 -9.07 -5.72
N LEU A 287 -2.70 -8.41 -6.27
CA LEU A 287 -1.51 -8.02 -5.51
C LEU A 287 -1.85 -7.05 -4.37
N LEU A 288 -2.70 -6.06 -4.63
CA LEU A 288 -3.15 -5.11 -3.58
C LEU A 288 -3.97 -5.83 -2.49
N GLY A 289 -4.86 -6.75 -2.89
CA GLY A 289 -5.63 -7.55 -1.95
C GLY A 289 -4.75 -8.49 -1.11
N LEU A 290 -3.67 -9.03 -1.66
CA LEU A 290 -2.69 -9.84 -0.92
C LEU A 290 -1.95 -9.01 0.13
N VAL A 291 -1.55 -7.76 -0.19
CA VAL A 291 -0.97 -6.84 0.82
C VAL A 291 -1.92 -6.66 1.98
N GLY A 292 -3.17 -6.35 1.68
CA GLY A 292 -4.20 -6.15 2.71
C GLY A 292 -4.50 -7.41 3.54
N SER A 293 -4.27 -8.59 2.99
CA SER A 293 -4.43 -9.88 3.69
C SER A 293 -3.18 -10.29 4.50
N GLY A 294 -2.19 -9.41 4.67
CA GLY A 294 -1.00 -9.65 5.48
C GLY A 294 0.19 -10.30 4.75
N TYR A 295 0.13 -10.44 3.41
CA TYR A 295 1.30 -10.90 2.66
C TYR A 295 2.41 -9.85 2.66
N SER A 296 3.66 -10.32 2.56
CA SER A 296 4.85 -9.47 2.59
C SER A 296 4.77 -8.31 1.57
N VAL A 297 4.74 -7.09 2.08
CA VAL A 297 4.72 -5.86 1.27
C VAL A 297 5.94 -5.80 0.36
N ASN A 298 7.12 -6.18 0.85
CA ASN A 298 8.36 -6.14 0.08
C ASN A 298 8.33 -7.04 -1.16
N THR A 299 7.81 -8.26 -1.02
CA THR A 299 7.63 -9.18 -2.17
C THR A 299 6.62 -8.61 -3.15
N THR A 300 5.53 -8.03 -2.67
CA THR A 300 4.51 -7.42 -3.50
C THR A 300 5.03 -6.20 -4.26
N VAL A 301 5.85 -5.35 -3.63
CA VAL A 301 6.54 -4.22 -4.28
C VAL A 301 7.39 -4.71 -5.45
N LEU A 302 8.21 -5.75 -5.24
CA LEU A 302 9.01 -6.33 -6.31
C LEU A 302 8.15 -6.81 -7.48
N LEU A 303 7.06 -7.51 -7.20
CA LEU A 303 6.12 -7.97 -8.24
C LEU A 303 5.43 -6.81 -8.96
N LEU A 304 5.01 -5.76 -8.24
CA LEU A 304 4.42 -4.55 -8.85
C LEU A 304 5.40 -3.89 -9.81
N LEU A 305 6.66 -3.72 -9.42
CA LEU A 305 7.69 -3.10 -10.26
C LEU A 305 8.02 -3.98 -11.49
N MET A 306 8.18 -5.29 -11.30
CA MET A 306 8.46 -6.23 -12.40
C MET A 306 7.32 -6.30 -13.40
N ILE A 307 6.10 -6.58 -12.94
CA ILE A 307 4.93 -6.75 -13.83
C ILE A 307 4.60 -5.41 -14.49
N GLY A 308 4.63 -4.31 -13.74
CA GLY A 308 4.41 -2.96 -14.29
C GLY A 308 5.39 -2.61 -15.40
N SER A 309 6.68 -2.92 -15.24
CA SER A 309 7.69 -2.71 -16.28
C SER A 309 7.43 -3.56 -17.54
N VAL A 310 7.08 -4.85 -17.36
CA VAL A 310 6.72 -5.74 -18.47
C VAL A 310 5.50 -5.23 -19.22
N LEU A 311 4.45 -4.79 -18.52
CA LEU A 311 3.25 -4.24 -19.15
C LEU A 311 3.55 -2.98 -19.96
N LEU A 312 4.43 -2.09 -19.49
CA LEU A 312 4.87 -0.93 -20.27
C LEU A 312 5.64 -1.32 -21.53
N ILE A 313 6.51 -2.32 -21.44
CA ILE A 313 7.25 -2.83 -22.61
C ILE A 313 6.27 -3.42 -23.63
N ILE A 314 5.28 -4.20 -23.19
CA ILE A 314 4.26 -4.77 -24.08
C ILE A 314 3.46 -3.65 -24.77
N GLU A 315 3.09 -2.59 -24.05
CA GLU A 315 2.35 -1.46 -24.61
C GLU A 315 3.11 -0.74 -25.73
N LEU A 316 4.45 -0.68 -25.67
CA LEU A 316 5.25 -0.07 -26.74
C LEU A 316 5.13 -0.81 -28.10
N TYR A 317 4.77 -2.09 -28.07
CA TYR A 317 4.57 -2.90 -29.28
C TYR A 317 3.11 -2.99 -29.71
N THR A 318 2.17 -2.45 -28.90
CA THR A 318 0.74 -2.44 -29.24
C THR A 318 0.31 -1.10 -29.87
N PRO A 319 -0.49 -1.10 -30.93
CA PRO A 319 -0.93 0.14 -31.56
C PRO A 319 -1.92 0.89 -30.63
N GLY A 320 -1.48 1.99 -30.07
CA GLY A 320 -2.27 2.90 -29.25
C GLY A 320 -2.16 2.62 -27.75
N PHE A 321 -1.96 3.70 -26.96
CA PHE A 321 -1.88 3.64 -25.51
C PHE A 321 -3.24 3.25 -24.90
N GLY A 322 -3.27 2.16 -24.18
CA GLY A 322 -4.52 1.58 -23.67
C GLY A 322 -4.45 1.11 -22.22
N LEU A 323 -5.31 0.15 -21.90
CA LEU A 323 -5.47 -0.40 -20.55
C LEU A 323 -4.18 -1.08 -20.03
N ILE A 324 -3.40 -1.72 -20.90
CA ILE A 324 -2.16 -2.42 -20.54
C ILE A 324 -1.14 -1.43 -19.98
N GLY A 325 -0.84 -0.37 -20.75
CA GLY A 325 0.12 0.65 -20.32
C GLY A 325 -0.35 1.44 -19.12
N GLY A 326 -1.64 1.79 -19.08
CA GLY A 326 -2.25 2.46 -17.92
C GLY A 326 -2.08 1.66 -16.64
N THR A 327 -2.36 0.36 -16.68
CA THR A 327 -2.17 -0.54 -15.52
C THR A 327 -0.70 -0.65 -15.14
N GLY A 328 0.21 -0.77 -16.14
CA GLY A 328 1.65 -0.82 -15.90
C GLY A 328 2.17 0.42 -15.15
N ILE A 329 1.68 1.62 -15.51
CA ILE A 329 2.03 2.87 -14.81
C ILE A 329 1.54 2.87 -13.37
N VAL A 330 0.28 2.48 -13.15
CA VAL A 330 -0.28 2.40 -11.79
C VAL A 330 0.53 1.42 -10.93
N MET A 331 0.89 0.24 -11.47
CA MET A 331 1.73 -0.74 -10.77
C MET A 331 3.11 -0.16 -10.41
N LEU A 332 3.79 0.51 -11.34
CA LEU A 332 5.08 1.14 -11.08
C LEU A 332 4.97 2.26 -10.03
N THR A 333 3.97 3.13 -10.15
CA THR A 333 3.76 4.23 -9.20
C THR A 333 3.50 3.70 -7.79
N LEU A 334 2.62 2.71 -7.64
CA LEU A 334 2.33 2.07 -6.36
C LEU A 334 3.57 1.31 -5.84
N GLY A 335 4.27 0.58 -6.71
CA GLY A 335 5.52 -0.09 -6.33
C GLY A 335 6.55 0.88 -5.78
N LEU A 336 6.72 2.07 -6.38
CA LEU A 336 7.63 3.11 -5.89
C LEU A 336 7.18 3.72 -4.55
N ILE A 337 5.87 3.95 -4.38
CA ILE A 337 5.31 4.48 -3.12
C ILE A 337 5.49 3.46 -1.98
N LEU A 338 5.35 2.17 -2.27
CA LEU A 338 5.42 1.09 -1.30
C LEU A 338 6.85 0.58 -1.01
N ILE A 339 7.89 1.19 -1.60
CA ILE A 339 9.30 0.84 -1.27
C ILE A 339 9.53 1.05 0.24
N PRO A 340 10.15 0.06 0.94
CA PRO A 340 10.44 0.18 2.38
C PRO A 340 11.30 1.40 2.67
N THR A 341 10.91 2.16 3.69
CA THR A 341 11.68 3.30 4.20
C THR A 341 12.60 2.90 5.35
N SER A 342 12.30 1.74 5.97
CA SER A 342 13.10 1.12 7.02
C SER A 342 14.02 0.07 6.40
N GLY A 343 15.27 0.38 6.28
CA GLY A 343 16.34 -0.56 5.93
C GLY A 343 17.61 -0.15 6.67
N ASN A 344 18.41 -1.14 7.10
CA ASN A 344 19.73 -0.96 7.73
C ASN A 344 20.75 -0.27 6.78
N ILE A 345 20.35 0.84 6.16
CA ILE A 345 21.24 1.64 5.34
C ILE A 345 21.77 2.75 6.25
N SER A 346 23.05 2.67 6.59
CA SER A 346 23.81 3.70 7.33
C SER A 346 23.97 4.99 6.51
N ILE A 347 22.84 5.55 6.04
CA ILE A 347 22.79 6.83 5.33
C ILE A 347 22.24 7.87 6.31
N SER A 348 22.77 9.10 6.27
CA SER A 348 22.22 10.17 7.10
C SER A 348 20.72 10.35 6.80
N LYS A 349 19.90 10.56 7.85
CA LYS A 349 18.43 10.70 7.77
C LYS A 349 18.01 11.78 6.76
N SER A 350 18.77 12.87 6.67
CA SER A 350 18.53 13.94 5.70
C SER A 350 18.66 13.44 4.25
N TYR A 351 19.66 12.61 3.96
CA TYR A 351 19.88 12.07 2.61
C TYR A 351 18.85 10.98 2.26
N ALA A 352 18.48 10.13 3.22
CA ALA A 352 17.42 9.13 3.04
C ALA A 352 16.07 9.80 2.70
N ASN A 353 15.70 10.84 3.42
CA ASN A 353 14.48 11.61 3.14
C ASN A 353 14.53 12.31 1.78
N GLN A 354 15.68 12.90 1.40
CA GLN A 354 15.84 13.51 0.07
C GLN A 354 15.68 12.48 -1.06
N LEU A 355 16.25 11.28 -0.89
CA LEU A 355 16.09 10.17 -1.84
C LEU A 355 14.63 9.74 -1.96
N LEU A 356 13.92 9.59 -0.85
CA LEU A 356 12.49 9.24 -0.82
C LEU A 356 11.62 10.30 -1.49
N TYR A 357 11.84 11.58 -1.17
CA TYR A 357 11.14 12.68 -1.86
C TYR A 357 11.43 12.68 -3.37
N GLY A 358 12.66 12.35 -3.77
CA GLY A 358 13.03 12.18 -5.17
C GLY A 358 12.27 11.03 -5.84
N ILE A 359 12.16 9.86 -5.17
CA ILE A 359 11.41 8.70 -5.66
C ILE A 359 9.92 9.03 -5.79
N TYR A 360 9.33 9.68 -4.77
CA TYR A 360 7.92 10.09 -4.82
C TYR A 360 7.67 11.13 -5.91
N ALA A 361 8.53 12.13 -6.05
CA ALA A 361 8.43 13.15 -7.10
C ALA A 361 8.52 12.52 -8.50
N LEU A 362 9.43 11.54 -8.68
CA LEU A 362 9.56 10.78 -9.92
C LEU A 362 8.30 9.97 -10.22
N GLY A 363 7.78 9.23 -9.24
CA GLY A 363 6.55 8.44 -9.38
C GLY A 363 5.34 9.31 -9.73
N ILE A 364 5.15 10.41 -9.01
CA ILE A 364 4.07 11.39 -9.26
C ILE A 364 4.28 12.05 -10.64
N GLY A 365 5.51 12.42 -11.00
CA GLY A 365 5.85 13.02 -12.28
C GLY A 365 5.54 12.09 -13.47
N ILE A 366 5.92 10.82 -13.36
CA ILE A 366 5.60 9.78 -14.34
C ILE A 366 4.08 9.60 -14.44
N GLY A 367 3.38 9.45 -13.29
CA GLY A 367 1.93 9.32 -13.26
C GLY A 367 1.20 10.50 -13.91
N ALA A 368 1.59 11.74 -13.58
CA ALA A 368 1.04 12.95 -14.13
C ALA A 368 1.30 13.09 -15.66
N PHE A 369 2.51 12.75 -16.12
CA PHE A 369 2.85 12.76 -17.53
C PHE A 369 1.97 11.81 -18.34
N PHE A 370 1.78 10.59 -17.87
CA PHE A 370 0.93 9.64 -18.58
C PHE A 370 -0.56 9.97 -18.45
N ALA A 371 -1.01 10.49 -17.32
CA ALA A 371 -2.38 11.02 -17.18
C ALA A 371 -2.65 12.15 -18.21
N PHE A 372 -1.66 13.03 -18.43
CA PHE A 372 -1.73 14.06 -19.46
C PHE A 372 -1.82 13.47 -20.87
N ILE A 373 -1.01 12.45 -21.19
CA ILE A 373 -1.06 11.77 -22.49
C ILE A 373 -2.43 11.12 -22.69
N ILE A 374 -2.95 10.39 -21.70
CA ILE A 374 -4.28 9.77 -21.77
C ILE A 374 -5.36 10.82 -21.98
N TYR A 375 -5.32 11.92 -21.22
CA TYR A 375 -6.25 13.04 -21.40
C TYR A 375 -6.22 13.58 -22.83
N LYS A 376 -5.02 13.79 -23.40
CA LYS A 376 -4.86 14.28 -24.79
C LYS A 376 -5.39 13.27 -25.81
N LEU A 377 -5.12 11.98 -25.64
CA LEU A 377 -5.60 10.91 -26.53
C LEU A 377 -7.13 10.81 -26.51
N VAL A 378 -7.75 10.85 -25.33
CA VAL A 378 -9.22 10.85 -25.18
C VAL A 378 -9.83 12.09 -25.84
N LYS A 379 -9.20 13.26 -25.67
CA LYS A 379 -9.65 14.50 -26.30
C LYS A 379 -9.56 14.44 -27.82
N ILE A 380 -8.50 13.83 -28.39
CA ILE A 380 -8.34 13.64 -29.84
C ILE A 380 -9.40 12.68 -30.38
N ARG A 381 -9.65 11.55 -29.70
CA ARG A 381 -10.68 10.56 -30.10
C ARG A 381 -12.12 11.13 -30.05
N ARG A 382 -12.37 12.15 -29.24
CA ARG A 382 -13.67 12.83 -29.16
C ARG A 382 -13.87 13.91 -30.23
N LYS A 383 -12.85 14.21 -31.03
CA LYS A 383 -13.06 15.10 -32.19
C LYS A 383 -13.86 14.34 -33.23
N PRO A 384 -14.93 14.94 -33.80
CA PRO A 384 -15.62 14.31 -34.89
C PRO A 384 -14.63 14.03 -36.02
N SER A 385 -14.85 12.92 -36.73
CA SER A 385 -14.09 12.62 -37.94
C SER A 385 -14.16 13.83 -38.89
N PHE A 386 -13.01 14.14 -39.49
CA PHE A 386 -12.96 15.21 -40.47
C PHE A 386 -13.93 14.86 -41.61
N GLU A 387 -15.05 15.59 -41.69
CA GLU A 387 -15.97 15.46 -42.81
C GLU A 387 -15.44 16.30 -43.96
N TRP A 388 -15.14 15.61 -45.03
CA TRP A 388 -14.81 16.28 -46.29
C TRP A 388 -16.08 16.93 -46.82
N LYS A 389 -16.17 18.27 -46.73
CA LYS A 389 -17.22 19.02 -47.36
C LYS A 389 -16.92 19.19 -48.86
N LEU A 390 -17.10 18.11 -49.60
CA LEU A 390 -16.95 18.10 -51.05
C LEU A 390 -18.25 18.52 -51.76
N GLU A 391 -19.35 18.67 -51.04
CA GLU A 391 -20.63 19.14 -51.60
C GLU A 391 -20.50 20.56 -52.16
N GLY A 392 -20.91 20.74 -53.42
CA GLY A 392 -20.75 21.98 -54.15
C GLY A 392 -19.43 22.14 -54.90
N GLU A 393 -18.44 21.24 -54.68
CA GLU A 393 -17.19 21.26 -55.45
C GLU A 393 -17.41 20.75 -56.89
N SER A 394 -16.72 21.42 -57.83
CA SER A 394 -16.75 21.04 -59.24
C SER A 394 -15.49 20.24 -59.62
N GLY A 395 -15.63 19.30 -60.53
CA GLY A 395 -14.54 18.51 -61.06
C GLY A 395 -14.83 17.95 -62.45
N LYS A 396 -14.10 16.92 -62.88
CA LYS A 396 -14.26 16.29 -64.19
C LYS A 396 -14.45 14.79 -64.05
N ALA A 397 -15.36 14.23 -64.87
CA ALA A 397 -15.51 12.79 -65.03
C ALA A 397 -14.27 12.18 -65.70
N ILE A 398 -13.65 11.18 -65.08
CA ILE A 398 -12.48 10.49 -65.63
C ILE A 398 -12.90 9.23 -66.43
N THR A 399 -14.05 8.69 -66.07
CA THR A 399 -14.69 7.56 -66.83
C THR A 399 -16.11 7.94 -67.17
N ASP A 400 -16.74 7.25 -68.14
CA ASP A 400 -18.17 7.35 -68.32
C ASP A 400 -18.91 6.84 -67.08
N ILE A 401 -19.98 7.57 -66.68
CA ILE A 401 -20.83 7.21 -65.54
C ILE A 401 -22.26 7.04 -66.08
N GLU A 402 -22.69 5.78 -66.18
CA GLU A 402 -24.08 5.46 -66.52
C GLU A 402 -25.00 5.64 -65.30
N PRO A 403 -26.26 5.97 -65.45
CA PRO A 403 -27.18 6.14 -64.33
C PRO A 403 -27.21 4.95 -63.40
N GLY A 404 -26.90 5.21 -62.09
CA GLY A 404 -26.85 4.20 -61.04
C GLY A 404 -25.59 3.32 -61.04
N LYS A 405 -24.69 3.46 -62.01
CA LYS A 405 -23.37 2.77 -61.97
C LYS A 405 -22.29 3.66 -61.35
N VAL A 406 -21.21 3.03 -60.92
CA VAL A 406 -20.06 3.68 -60.30
C VAL A 406 -19.01 3.96 -61.36
N GLY A 407 -18.58 5.24 -61.45
CA GLY A 407 -17.43 5.68 -62.23
C GLY A 407 -16.43 6.45 -61.34
N PHE A 408 -15.49 7.15 -61.99
CA PHE A 408 -14.47 7.94 -61.31
C PHE A 408 -14.51 9.40 -61.74
N VAL A 409 -14.39 10.33 -60.78
CA VAL A 409 -14.31 11.77 -60.98
C VAL A 409 -13.05 12.32 -60.33
N LEU A 410 -12.51 13.39 -60.84
CA LEU A 410 -11.42 14.18 -60.27
C LEU A 410 -12.00 15.44 -59.62
N ILE A 411 -11.97 15.49 -58.29
CA ILE A 411 -12.46 16.61 -57.50
C ILE A 411 -11.33 17.10 -56.60
N GLY A 412 -11.03 18.39 -56.56
CA GLY A 412 -9.97 18.96 -55.72
C GLY A 412 -8.58 18.39 -55.97
N GLY A 413 -8.30 17.79 -57.15
CA GLY A 413 -7.05 17.13 -57.48
C GLY A 413 -6.95 15.64 -57.06
N GLU A 414 -8.01 15.08 -56.49
CA GLU A 414 -8.09 13.68 -56.04
C GLU A 414 -9.10 12.85 -56.82
N TYR A 415 -8.82 11.55 -57.00
CA TYR A 415 -9.72 10.61 -57.68
C TYR A 415 -10.72 10.01 -56.71
N TRP A 416 -12.03 10.27 -57.00
CA TRP A 416 -13.12 9.75 -56.19
C TRP A 416 -14.02 8.80 -56.98
N LYS A 417 -14.60 7.83 -56.31
CA LYS A 417 -15.69 7.05 -56.86
C LYS A 417 -16.96 7.90 -56.84
N ALA A 418 -17.68 7.94 -57.96
CA ALA A 418 -18.90 8.71 -58.06
C ALA A 418 -19.99 7.93 -58.78
N THR A 419 -21.23 8.26 -58.47
CA THR A 419 -22.44 7.81 -59.16
C THR A 419 -23.30 8.99 -59.52
N SER A 420 -24.08 8.84 -60.58
CA SER A 420 -25.03 9.87 -61.05
C SER A 420 -26.36 9.24 -61.35
N SER A 421 -27.44 10.05 -61.32
CA SER A 421 -28.75 9.70 -61.82
C SER A 421 -28.93 9.96 -63.34
N GLU A 422 -27.97 10.65 -63.96
CA GLU A 422 -27.93 10.97 -65.38
C GLU A 422 -26.64 10.46 -66.02
N PRO A 423 -26.61 10.20 -67.35
CA PRO A 423 -25.43 9.74 -68.04
C PRO A 423 -24.39 10.87 -68.13
N ILE A 424 -23.16 10.64 -67.63
CA ILE A 424 -22.04 11.57 -67.72
C ILE A 424 -20.92 10.92 -68.52
N ARG A 425 -20.42 11.61 -69.53
CA ARG A 425 -19.31 11.15 -70.37
C ARG A 425 -17.97 11.57 -69.78
N LYS A 426 -16.96 10.79 -70.09
CA LYS A 426 -15.56 11.13 -69.72
C LYS A 426 -15.20 12.53 -70.20
N GLY A 427 -14.63 13.34 -69.31
CA GLY A 427 -14.22 14.73 -69.59
C GLY A 427 -15.27 15.77 -69.29
N GLU A 428 -16.52 15.42 -69.06
CA GLU A 428 -17.60 16.41 -68.69
C GLU A 428 -17.36 16.92 -67.27
N GLU A 429 -17.75 18.20 -67.08
CA GLU A 429 -17.70 18.82 -65.75
C GLU A 429 -18.86 18.34 -64.89
N VAL A 430 -18.53 18.06 -63.63
CA VAL A 430 -19.49 17.57 -62.65
C VAL A 430 -19.45 18.41 -61.40
N VAL A 431 -20.55 18.43 -60.65
CA VAL A 431 -20.68 19.05 -59.33
C VAL A 431 -21.11 17.98 -58.34
N VAL A 432 -20.47 17.97 -57.18
CA VAL A 432 -20.84 17.05 -56.09
C VAL A 432 -22.08 17.58 -55.37
N THR A 433 -23.14 16.79 -55.34
CA THR A 433 -24.40 17.13 -54.66
C THR A 433 -24.64 16.40 -53.37
N GLY A 434 -23.79 15.36 -53.08
CA GLY A 434 -23.84 14.61 -51.82
C GLY A 434 -22.88 13.47 -51.85
N HIS A 435 -22.87 12.69 -50.77
CA HIS A 435 -22.06 11.50 -50.66
C HIS A 435 -22.75 10.39 -49.86
N LYS A 436 -22.42 9.13 -50.14
CA LYS A 436 -22.84 7.94 -49.39
C LYS A 436 -21.59 7.15 -48.99
N GLY A 437 -21.05 7.48 -47.80
CA GLY A 437 -19.73 6.98 -47.40
C GLY A 437 -18.63 7.59 -48.27
N LEU A 438 -17.81 6.77 -48.93
CA LEU A 438 -16.73 7.17 -49.86
C LEU A 438 -17.21 7.32 -51.33
N LEU A 439 -18.50 7.15 -51.62
CA LEU A 439 -19.08 7.30 -52.94
C LEU A 439 -19.74 8.65 -53.07
N LEU A 440 -19.25 9.50 -53.98
CA LEU A 440 -19.83 10.80 -54.27
C LEU A 440 -21.06 10.66 -55.15
N ILE A 441 -22.05 11.52 -54.93
CA ILE A 441 -23.20 11.70 -55.81
C ILE A 441 -22.93 12.97 -56.60
N VAL A 442 -22.88 12.84 -57.93
CA VAL A 442 -22.52 13.94 -58.82
C VAL A 442 -23.61 14.15 -59.87
N HIS A 443 -23.73 15.37 -60.32
CA HIS A 443 -24.56 15.78 -61.44
C HIS A 443 -23.70 16.51 -62.45
N LYS A 444 -24.16 16.53 -63.72
CA LYS A 444 -23.52 17.33 -64.75
C LYS A 444 -23.67 18.82 -64.44
N LYS A 445 -22.61 19.58 -64.61
CA LYS A 445 -22.58 20.99 -64.37
C LYS A 445 -23.27 21.77 -65.48
#